data_dea9c049941716ef8aa335ca9fafeeb5
#
_entry.id   dea9c049941716ef8aa335ca9fafeeb5
#
_cell.length_a   1.000
_cell.length_b   1.000
_cell.length_c   1.000
_cell.angle_alpha   90.00
_cell.angle_beta   90.00
_cell.angle_gamma   90.00
#
_symmetry.space_group_name_H-M   'P 1'
#
loop_
_entity.id
_entity.type
_entity.pdbx_description
1 polymer ?
#
loop_
_entity_poly.entity_id
_entity_poly.type
_entity_poly.pdbx_seq_one_letter_code
_entity_poly.pdbx_strand_id
1 'polypeptide(L)'
;IIRLVEDAQAGKAPIQRLVDQVAAVFVPVVLGIALATLVGWLLAGAPVEEALIHAVAVLVIACPCALGLATPTAIMAGTGVAAKQGILIKDAQTLELAHRIDTVAFDKTGTLTQGRPQLTQFLVAAGADENAVLAQVASVQSGSEHPLARAVLQAAKERDLRVDAPEAVRAVPGRGTEGRAQGAELLIGSLRWMRELGVPGLDEARWAQAAAQWQQGGATVSALAERGADGLQLRALLGFGDEPKAGAAEALAELRARGLRTVMVSGDNQGAANAMARRLGLDPEKGEVLAEVLPGDKAAQIARLRADGEGGHIVAMVGDGVNDAPALAAADVGMAMGNGTDVAMHAAGITLMRGDPRLVAQALDISHRTVMKIRQNLFWAFAFNVAGIPLAALGYLSPVVAGAAMALSSVTVMGNALLLKRAASTR
;
A
#
# COMPACT_ATOMS: atom_id res chain seq x y z
N ILE A 1 8.61 -12.21 10.09
CA ILE A 1 9.16 -10.83 10.21
C ILE A 1 10.70 -10.89 10.13
N ILE A 2 11.40 -11.68 10.96
CA ILE A 2 12.87 -11.76 10.95
C ILE A 2 13.39 -12.19 9.57
N ARG A 3 12.85 -13.24 8.93
CA ARG A 3 13.22 -13.66 7.58
C ARG A 3 12.98 -12.59 6.51
N LEU A 4 11.86 -11.88 6.56
CA LEU A 4 11.57 -10.77 5.61
C LEU A 4 12.55 -9.61 5.75
N VAL A 5 13.06 -9.36 6.96
CA VAL A 5 14.12 -8.36 7.18
C VAL A 5 15.48 -8.86 6.69
N GLU A 6 15.76 -10.16 6.84
CA GLU A 6 16.98 -10.79 6.32
C GLU A 6 16.98 -10.84 4.80
N ASP A 7 15.85 -11.18 4.16
CA ASP A 7 15.68 -11.20 2.70
C ASP A 7 15.80 -9.80 2.08
N ALA A 8 15.28 -8.76 2.77
CA ALA A 8 15.44 -7.36 2.36
C ALA A 8 16.92 -6.92 2.29
N GLN A 9 17.79 -7.60 3.00
CA GLN A 9 19.23 -7.34 3.02
C GLN A 9 20.02 -8.15 1.99
N ALA A 10 19.43 -9.22 1.43
CA ALA A 10 20.13 -10.14 0.52
C ALA A 10 20.21 -9.64 -0.94
N GLY A 11 19.28 -8.77 -1.38
CA GLY A 11 19.26 -8.20 -2.72
C GLY A 11 20.09 -6.92 -2.82
N LYS A 12 21.07 -6.84 -3.76
CA LYS A 12 21.82 -5.59 -4.00
C LYS A 12 20.92 -4.54 -4.66
N ALA A 13 20.69 -3.43 -3.96
CA ALA A 13 19.99 -2.26 -4.52
C ALA A 13 20.71 -1.70 -5.77
N PRO A 14 20.00 -1.09 -6.74
CA PRO A 14 20.62 -0.43 -7.89
C PRO A 14 21.72 0.56 -7.51
N ILE A 15 21.51 1.35 -6.45
CA ILE A 15 22.51 2.29 -5.93
C ILE A 15 23.76 1.55 -5.41
N GLN A 16 23.64 0.36 -4.88
CA GLN A 16 24.79 -0.45 -4.45
C GLN A 16 25.59 -0.96 -5.65
N ARG A 17 24.94 -1.35 -6.75
CA ARG A 17 25.61 -1.71 -8.01
C ARG A 17 26.38 -0.53 -8.57
N LEU A 18 25.83 0.68 -8.53
CA LEU A 18 26.52 1.89 -8.94
C LEU A 18 27.78 2.14 -8.10
N VAL A 19 27.68 1.95 -6.79
CA VAL A 19 28.84 2.06 -5.89
C VAL A 19 29.91 1.04 -6.23
N ASP A 20 29.55 -0.22 -6.52
CA ASP A 20 30.50 -1.25 -6.94
C ASP A 20 31.19 -0.89 -8.26
N GLN A 21 30.46 -0.32 -9.26
CA GLN A 21 31.02 0.15 -10.52
C GLN A 21 31.98 1.32 -10.33
N VAL A 22 31.63 2.30 -9.50
CA VAL A 22 32.51 3.42 -9.16
C VAL A 22 33.77 2.92 -8.46
N ALA A 23 33.66 1.98 -7.53
CA ALA A 23 34.81 1.40 -6.83
C ALA A 23 35.75 0.67 -7.81
N ALA A 24 35.22 -0.02 -8.82
CA ALA A 24 36.01 -0.73 -9.83
C ALA A 24 36.88 0.21 -10.67
N VAL A 25 36.48 1.46 -10.88
CA VAL A 25 37.29 2.49 -11.57
C VAL A 25 38.19 3.22 -10.58
N PHE A 26 37.67 3.53 -9.41
CA PHE A 26 38.37 4.30 -8.39
C PHE A 26 39.66 3.62 -7.89
N VAL A 27 39.64 2.32 -7.65
CA VAL A 27 40.79 1.57 -7.12
C VAL A 27 42.00 1.63 -8.07
N PRO A 28 41.89 1.29 -9.38
CA PRO A 28 43.02 1.45 -10.30
C PRO A 28 43.54 2.87 -10.40
N VAL A 29 42.68 3.89 -10.38
CA VAL A 29 43.08 5.31 -10.44
C VAL A 29 43.90 5.67 -9.20
N VAL A 30 43.48 5.25 -8.02
CA VAL A 30 44.20 5.51 -6.76
C VAL A 30 45.58 4.82 -6.76
N LEU A 31 45.64 3.57 -7.23
CA LEU A 31 46.94 2.88 -7.37
C LEU A 31 47.90 3.65 -8.30
N GLY A 32 47.36 4.17 -9.39
CA GLY A 32 48.13 5.06 -10.30
C GLY A 32 48.62 6.35 -9.62
N ILE A 33 47.76 7.02 -8.83
CA ILE A 33 48.13 8.20 -8.05
C ILE A 33 49.21 7.88 -7.01
N ALA A 34 49.06 6.78 -6.29
CA ALA A 34 50.05 6.36 -5.29
C ALA A 34 51.40 6.07 -5.91
N LEU A 35 51.42 5.39 -7.08
CA LEU A 35 52.66 5.16 -7.85
C LEU A 35 53.27 6.45 -8.35
N ALA A 36 52.45 7.38 -8.92
CA ALA A 36 52.89 8.68 -9.36
C ALA A 36 53.44 9.51 -8.19
N THR A 37 52.84 9.43 -7.01
CA THR A 37 53.33 10.10 -5.80
C THR A 37 54.70 9.54 -5.40
N LEU A 38 54.86 8.23 -5.36
CA LEU A 38 56.14 7.58 -5.06
C LEU A 38 57.23 8.04 -6.01
N VAL A 39 56.99 7.92 -7.33
CA VAL A 39 57.96 8.29 -8.36
C VAL A 39 58.27 9.81 -8.33
N GLY A 40 57.24 10.63 -8.15
CA GLY A 40 57.40 12.11 -8.12
C GLY A 40 58.28 12.55 -6.96
N TRP A 41 58.10 12.01 -5.75
CA TRP A 41 58.93 12.34 -4.60
C TRP A 41 60.36 11.80 -4.75
N LEU A 42 60.58 10.62 -5.33
CA LEU A 42 61.92 10.11 -5.64
C LEU A 42 62.64 10.98 -6.67
N LEU A 43 61.97 11.42 -7.72
CA LEU A 43 62.52 12.32 -8.72
C LEU A 43 62.81 13.73 -8.15
N ALA A 44 62.05 14.17 -7.14
CA ALA A 44 62.31 15.41 -6.41
C ALA A 44 63.47 15.32 -5.43
N GLY A 45 64.10 14.12 -5.31
CA GLY A 45 65.28 13.91 -4.45
C GLY A 45 64.95 13.53 -2.99
N ALA A 46 63.69 13.17 -2.69
CA ALA A 46 63.31 12.75 -1.37
C ALA A 46 63.89 11.36 -1.04
N PRO A 47 64.17 11.04 0.24
CA PRO A 47 64.55 9.69 0.67
C PRO A 47 63.46 8.67 0.32
N VAL A 48 63.85 7.43 0.01
CA VAL A 48 62.93 6.34 -0.35
C VAL A 48 61.87 6.12 0.74
N GLU A 49 62.26 6.22 1.98
CA GLU A 49 61.38 6.08 3.13
C GLU A 49 60.28 7.14 3.15
N GLU A 50 60.61 8.41 2.90
CA GLU A 50 59.66 9.52 2.85
C GLU A 50 58.71 9.38 1.66
N ALA A 51 59.23 9.10 0.45
CA ALA A 51 58.42 8.84 -0.73
C ALA A 51 57.41 7.68 -0.53
N LEU A 52 57.87 6.62 0.13
CA LEU A 52 57.03 5.50 0.44
C LEU A 52 55.90 5.84 1.46
N ILE A 53 56.25 6.65 2.48
CA ILE A 53 55.28 7.13 3.48
C ILE A 53 54.15 7.92 2.79
N HIS A 54 54.47 8.81 1.86
CA HIS A 54 53.46 9.59 1.13
C HIS A 54 52.59 8.72 0.19
N ALA A 55 53.18 7.74 -0.50
CA ALA A 55 52.44 6.79 -1.32
C ALA A 55 51.51 5.92 -0.46
N VAL A 56 51.99 5.46 0.68
CA VAL A 56 51.15 4.69 1.64
C VAL A 56 50.01 5.58 2.20
N ALA A 57 50.29 6.86 2.51
CA ALA A 57 49.27 7.78 2.97
C ALA A 57 48.14 7.95 1.94
N VAL A 58 48.47 8.03 0.63
CA VAL A 58 47.50 8.04 -0.47
C VAL A 58 46.64 6.77 -0.47
N LEU A 59 47.27 5.60 -0.34
CA LEU A 59 46.51 4.33 -0.31
C LEU A 59 45.59 4.21 0.91
N VAL A 60 46.05 4.67 2.07
CA VAL A 60 45.27 4.64 3.31
C VAL A 60 44.03 5.57 3.21
N ILE A 61 44.26 6.83 2.82
CA ILE A 61 43.13 7.80 2.74
C ILE A 61 42.13 7.46 1.63
N ALA A 62 42.58 6.77 0.60
CA ALA A 62 41.71 6.37 -0.52
C ALA A 62 40.90 5.10 -0.24
N CYS A 63 41.09 4.44 0.91
CA CYS A 63 40.28 3.28 1.26
C CYS A 63 38.78 3.63 1.26
N PRO A 64 37.92 3.02 0.41
CA PRO A 64 36.51 3.32 0.38
C PRO A 64 35.71 2.60 1.50
N CYS A 65 36.31 2.51 2.70
CA CYS A 65 35.76 1.71 3.81
C CYS A 65 34.36 2.21 4.24
N ALA A 66 34.16 3.52 4.31
CA ALA A 66 32.88 4.13 4.63
C ALA A 66 31.82 3.92 3.51
N LEU A 67 32.28 3.80 2.25
CA LEU A 67 31.41 3.59 1.09
C LEU A 67 30.67 2.25 1.18
N GLY A 68 31.39 1.18 1.58
CA GLY A 68 30.80 -0.17 1.77
C GLY A 68 29.76 -0.23 2.89
N LEU A 69 29.81 0.70 3.86
CA LEU A 69 28.88 0.78 4.97
C LEU A 69 27.71 1.73 4.71
N ALA A 70 27.86 2.69 3.79
CA ALA A 70 26.90 3.78 3.57
C ALA A 70 25.49 3.32 3.22
N THR A 71 25.38 2.37 2.30
CA THR A 71 24.07 1.84 1.83
C THR A 71 23.48 0.82 2.83
N PRO A 72 24.18 -0.25 3.26
CA PRO A 72 23.59 -1.25 4.14
C PRO A 72 23.10 -0.67 5.47
N THR A 73 23.87 0.22 6.09
CA THR A 73 23.48 0.80 7.39
C THR A 73 22.22 1.67 7.30
N ALA A 74 22.08 2.45 6.21
CA ALA A 74 20.89 3.25 6.00
C ALA A 74 19.65 2.38 5.69
N ILE A 75 19.81 1.31 4.88
CA ILE A 75 18.74 0.35 4.60
C ILE A 75 18.28 -0.33 5.90
N MET A 76 19.21 -0.86 6.71
CA MET A 76 18.90 -1.48 8.00
C MET A 76 18.17 -0.51 8.95
N ALA A 77 18.61 0.75 9.00
CA ALA A 77 17.94 1.75 9.82
C ALA A 77 16.53 2.06 9.31
N GLY A 78 16.37 2.25 7.99
CA GLY A 78 15.10 2.56 7.35
C GLY A 78 14.08 1.42 7.45
N THR A 79 14.48 0.19 7.10
CA THR A 79 13.60 -0.99 7.21
C THR A 79 13.24 -1.29 8.66
N GLY A 80 14.17 -1.09 9.61
CA GLY A 80 13.89 -1.21 11.04
C GLY A 80 12.88 -0.17 11.56
N VAL A 81 12.92 1.06 11.04
CA VAL A 81 11.91 2.10 11.32
C VAL A 81 10.57 1.72 10.72
N ALA A 82 10.54 1.29 9.46
CA ALA A 82 9.34 0.84 8.76
C ALA A 82 8.65 -0.31 9.52
N ALA A 83 9.40 -1.33 9.91
CA ALA A 83 8.90 -2.49 10.65
C ALA A 83 8.23 -2.11 11.99
N LYS A 84 8.80 -1.16 12.74
CA LYS A 84 8.19 -0.62 13.98
C LYS A 84 6.84 0.07 13.73
N GLN A 85 6.62 0.62 12.56
CA GLN A 85 5.37 1.25 12.16
C GLN A 85 4.38 0.25 11.52
N GLY A 86 4.75 -1.04 11.42
CA GLY A 86 3.94 -2.07 10.79
C GLY A 86 4.05 -2.07 9.27
N ILE A 87 5.16 -1.58 8.72
CA ILE A 87 5.46 -1.58 7.29
C ILE A 87 6.64 -2.52 7.06
N LEU A 88 6.42 -3.61 6.34
CA LEU A 88 7.47 -4.56 6.00
C LEU A 88 7.92 -4.35 4.55
N ILE A 89 9.20 -4.08 4.36
CA ILE A 89 9.82 -3.87 3.04
C ILE A 89 10.65 -5.12 2.73
N LYS A 90 10.38 -5.75 1.58
CA LYS A 90 10.95 -7.04 1.20
C LYS A 90 12.44 -6.97 0.87
N ASP A 91 12.84 -5.93 0.15
CA ASP A 91 14.22 -5.78 -0.32
C ASP A 91 14.63 -4.31 -0.52
N ALA A 92 15.92 -4.11 -0.72
CA ALA A 92 16.50 -2.79 -0.92
C ALA A 92 16.11 -2.15 -2.26
N GLN A 93 15.82 -2.95 -3.27
CA GLN A 93 15.35 -2.46 -4.57
C GLN A 93 13.95 -1.86 -4.45
N THR A 94 13.06 -2.55 -3.76
CA THR A 94 11.71 -2.05 -3.45
C THR A 94 11.77 -0.71 -2.72
N LEU A 95 12.64 -0.58 -1.71
CA LEU A 95 12.83 0.67 -0.97
C LEU A 95 13.31 1.81 -1.89
N GLU A 96 14.23 1.53 -2.81
CA GLU A 96 14.74 2.52 -3.75
C GLU A 96 13.70 2.91 -4.81
N LEU A 97 12.91 1.94 -5.32
CA LEU A 97 11.83 2.23 -6.26
C LEU A 97 10.68 3.01 -5.60
N ALA A 98 10.34 2.68 -4.35
CA ALA A 98 9.29 3.36 -3.60
C ALA A 98 9.57 4.87 -3.43
N HIS A 99 10.83 5.28 -3.36
CA HIS A 99 11.22 6.70 -3.35
C HIS A 99 10.85 7.44 -4.65
N ARG A 100 10.75 6.74 -5.78
CA ARG A 100 10.56 7.33 -7.11
C ARG A 100 9.11 7.28 -7.59
N ILE A 101 8.21 6.70 -6.82
CA ILE A 101 6.78 6.59 -7.18
C ILE A 101 6.20 7.98 -7.41
N ASP A 102 5.49 8.13 -8.52
CA ASP A 102 4.71 9.31 -8.89
C ASP A 102 3.20 9.00 -8.98
N THR A 103 2.83 7.74 -9.13
CA THR A 103 1.45 7.28 -9.27
C THR A 103 1.17 6.11 -8.33
N VAL A 104 0.07 6.20 -7.58
CA VAL A 104 -0.41 5.15 -6.68
C VAL A 104 -1.80 4.69 -7.11
N ALA A 105 -1.90 3.45 -7.57
CA ALA A 105 -3.13 2.77 -7.90
C ALA A 105 -3.62 1.96 -6.69
N PHE A 106 -4.87 2.11 -6.34
CA PHE A 106 -5.50 1.40 -5.22
C PHE A 106 -6.59 0.48 -5.74
N ASP A 107 -6.59 -0.77 -5.32
CA ASP A 107 -7.82 -1.55 -5.41
C ASP A 107 -8.90 -0.93 -4.53
N LYS A 108 -10.18 -1.07 -4.93
CA LYS A 108 -11.30 -0.58 -4.14
C LYS A 108 -11.57 -1.47 -2.94
N THR A 109 -11.90 -2.74 -3.21
CA THR A 109 -12.50 -3.66 -2.25
C THR A 109 -11.45 -4.22 -1.28
N GLY A 110 -11.69 -4.08 0.03
CA GLY A 110 -10.74 -4.55 1.06
C GLY A 110 -9.49 -3.67 1.23
N THR A 111 -9.23 -2.77 0.28
CA THR A 111 -8.09 -1.83 0.29
C THR A 111 -8.51 -0.44 0.71
N LEU A 112 -9.29 0.28 -0.09
CA LEU A 112 -9.89 1.57 0.27
C LEU A 112 -11.18 1.42 1.06
N THR A 113 -11.87 0.29 0.89
CA THR A 113 -13.10 -0.06 1.59
C THR A 113 -12.88 -1.22 2.55
N GLN A 114 -13.88 -1.48 3.40
CA GLN A 114 -13.79 -2.56 4.39
C GLN A 114 -13.82 -3.97 3.77
N GLY A 115 -14.27 -4.09 2.52
CA GLY A 115 -14.42 -5.36 1.80
C GLY A 115 -15.50 -6.26 2.40
N ARG A 116 -16.40 -5.68 3.17
CA ARG A 116 -17.53 -6.35 3.81
C ARG A 116 -18.80 -5.57 3.52
N PRO A 117 -19.82 -6.19 2.89
CA PRO A 117 -21.08 -5.52 2.69
C PRO A 117 -21.68 -5.11 4.03
N GLN A 118 -22.23 -3.90 4.08
CA GLN A 118 -22.95 -3.35 5.22
C GLN A 118 -24.36 -2.94 4.76
N LEU A 119 -25.35 -2.99 5.65
CA LEU A 119 -26.67 -2.43 5.39
C LEU A 119 -26.57 -0.91 5.48
N THR A 120 -26.42 -0.25 4.34
CA THR A 120 -26.20 1.20 4.26
C THR A 120 -27.51 1.97 4.10
N GLN A 121 -28.55 1.32 3.59
CA GLN A 121 -29.84 1.91 3.32
C GLN A 121 -30.94 0.90 3.64
N PHE A 122 -31.99 1.37 4.32
CA PHE A 122 -33.12 0.56 4.72
C PHE A 122 -34.40 1.39 4.58
N LEU A 123 -35.33 0.94 3.74
CA LEU A 123 -36.60 1.62 3.48
C LEU A 123 -37.73 0.65 3.80
N VAL A 124 -38.61 1.00 4.72
CA VAL A 124 -39.76 0.17 5.14
C VAL A 124 -41.09 0.70 4.58
N ALA A 125 -42.11 -0.14 4.58
CA ALA A 125 -43.47 0.24 4.19
C ALA A 125 -44.00 1.39 5.08
N ALA A 126 -44.89 2.22 4.53
CA ALA A 126 -45.42 3.35 5.27
C ALA A 126 -46.15 2.89 6.55
N GLY A 127 -45.82 3.53 7.68
CA GLY A 127 -46.39 3.19 8.98
C GLY A 127 -45.77 1.96 9.69
N ALA A 128 -44.80 1.27 9.06
CA ALA A 128 -44.08 0.18 9.70
C ALA A 128 -42.96 0.73 10.61
N ASP A 129 -42.75 0.06 11.76
CA ASP A 129 -41.60 0.34 12.62
C ASP A 129 -40.32 -0.27 12.00
N GLU A 130 -39.36 0.60 11.67
CA GLU A 130 -38.10 0.21 11.04
C GLU A 130 -37.30 -0.79 11.87
N ASN A 131 -37.27 -0.61 13.20
CA ASN A 131 -36.53 -1.47 14.09
C ASN A 131 -37.20 -2.86 14.23
N ALA A 132 -38.54 -2.89 14.27
CA ALA A 132 -39.28 -4.14 14.31
C ALA A 132 -39.07 -4.94 13.01
N VAL A 133 -39.14 -4.29 11.85
CA VAL A 133 -38.90 -4.93 10.55
C VAL A 133 -37.44 -5.39 10.43
N LEU A 134 -36.47 -4.62 10.89
CA LEU A 134 -35.07 -5.02 10.87
C LEU A 134 -34.81 -6.23 11.80
N ALA A 135 -35.44 -6.28 12.97
CA ALA A 135 -35.35 -7.43 13.88
C ALA A 135 -35.93 -8.71 13.24
N GLN A 136 -37.07 -8.61 12.53
CA GLN A 136 -37.64 -9.75 11.80
C GLN A 136 -36.71 -10.23 10.65
N VAL A 137 -36.17 -9.32 9.88
CA VAL A 137 -35.19 -9.64 8.83
C VAL A 137 -33.94 -10.29 9.41
N ALA A 138 -33.42 -9.74 10.50
CA ALA A 138 -32.26 -10.29 11.21
C ALA A 138 -32.57 -11.72 11.79
N SER A 139 -33.76 -11.94 12.30
CA SER A 139 -34.18 -13.26 12.74
C SER A 139 -34.06 -14.30 11.62
N VAL A 140 -34.68 -14.07 10.47
CA VAL A 140 -34.57 -14.97 9.30
C VAL A 140 -33.14 -15.11 8.82
N GLN A 141 -32.36 -14.01 8.76
CA GLN A 141 -30.98 -14.01 8.28
C GLN A 141 -30.01 -14.67 9.28
N SER A 142 -30.38 -14.85 10.55
CA SER A 142 -29.54 -15.57 11.52
C SER A 142 -29.28 -17.04 11.14
N GLY A 143 -30.14 -17.62 10.32
CA GLY A 143 -29.95 -18.97 9.77
C GLY A 143 -29.18 -19.02 8.43
N SER A 144 -28.60 -17.92 7.98
CA SER A 144 -27.89 -17.82 6.72
C SER A 144 -26.41 -17.40 6.91
N GLU A 145 -25.50 -18.09 6.25
CA GLU A 145 -24.07 -17.73 6.25
C GLU A 145 -23.69 -16.71 5.18
N HIS A 146 -24.65 -16.26 4.39
CA HIS A 146 -24.39 -15.31 3.30
C HIS A 146 -23.82 -13.98 3.81
N PRO A 147 -22.87 -13.32 3.11
CA PRO A 147 -22.30 -12.03 3.55
C PRO A 147 -23.33 -10.93 3.80
N LEU A 148 -24.41 -10.86 3.01
CA LEU A 148 -25.50 -9.90 3.22
C LEU A 148 -26.32 -10.21 4.48
N ALA A 149 -26.44 -11.47 4.87
CA ALA A 149 -27.07 -11.85 6.12
C ALA A 149 -26.27 -11.34 7.32
N ARG A 150 -24.95 -11.48 7.29
CA ARG A 150 -24.07 -10.94 8.33
C ARG A 150 -24.18 -9.41 8.44
N ALA A 151 -24.34 -8.72 7.29
CA ALA A 151 -24.54 -7.26 7.27
C ALA A 151 -25.84 -6.86 8.00
N VAL A 152 -26.93 -7.60 7.80
CA VAL A 152 -28.21 -7.37 8.51
C VAL A 152 -28.07 -7.62 10.01
N LEU A 153 -27.44 -8.74 10.40
CA LEU A 153 -27.19 -9.07 11.81
C LEU A 153 -26.34 -8.03 12.50
N GLN A 154 -25.33 -7.51 11.81
CA GLN A 154 -24.49 -6.46 12.33
C GLN A 154 -25.28 -5.15 12.52
N ALA A 155 -26.11 -4.77 11.55
CA ALA A 155 -26.96 -3.58 11.65
C ALA A 155 -27.98 -3.68 12.80
N ALA A 156 -28.56 -4.85 13.02
CA ALA A 156 -29.45 -5.11 14.15
C ALA A 156 -28.71 -5.00 15.49
N LYS A 157 -27.48 -5.52 15.57
CA LYS A 157 -26.63 -5.43 16.75
C LYS A 157 -26.22 -4.00 17.06
N GLU A 158 -25.88 -3.18 16.06
CA GLU A 158 -25.52 -1.76 16.22
C GLU A 158 -26.66 -0.91 16.73
N ARG A 159 -27.92 -1.36 16.51
CA ARG A 159 -29.13 -0.72 17.05
C ARG A 159 -29.61 -1.36 18.36
N ASP A 160 -28.82 -2.24 18.97
CA ASP A 160 -29.16 -3.00 20.20
C ASP A 160 -30.51 -3.73 20.10
N LEU A 161 -30.88 -4.21 18.90
CA LEU A 161 -32.14 -4.91 18.70
C LEU A 161 -32.03 -6.36 19.18
N ARG A 162 -33.11 -6.82 19.86
CA ARG A 162 -33.24 -8.21 20.19
C ARG A 162 -33.63 -9.01 18.94
N VAL A 163 -32.82 -9.99 18.61
CA VAL A 163 -33.03 -10.88 17.47
C VAL A 163 -33.44 -12.26 18.04
N ASP A 164 -34.69 -12.62 17.86
CA ASP A 164 -35.17 -13.93 18.25
C ASP A 164 -34.79 -15.00 17.20
N ALA A 165 -34.68 -16.26 17.61
CA ALA A 165 -34.41 -17.34 16.68
C ALA A 165 -35.57 -17.50 15.68
N PRO A 166 -35.32 -17.78 14.40
CA PRO A 166 -36.37 -18.03 13.42
C PRO A 166 -37.04 -19.39 13.68
N GLU A 167 -38.34 -19.50 13.37
CA GLU A 167 -39.09 -20.74 13.47
C GLU A 167 -38.69 -21.74 12.36
N ALA A 168 -38.37 -21.21 11.17
CA ALA A 168 -37.87 -21.96 10.03
C ALA A 168 -37.08 -21.07 9.11
N VAL A 169 -36.02 -21.61 8.46
CA VAL A 169 -35.22 -20.91 7.45
C VAL A 169 -34.83 -21.85 6.32
N ARG A 170 -34.95 -21.39 5.10
CA ARG A 170 -34.52 -22.09 3.90
C ARG A 170 -33.77 -21.16 2.96
N ALA A 171 -32.56 -21.49 2.60
CA ALA A 171 -31.84 -20.79 1.54
C ALA A 171 -32.39 -21.18 0.16
N VAL A 172 -32.61 -20.21 -0.69
CA VAL A 172 -33.00 -20.38 -2.10
C VAL A 172 -31.78 -20.00 -2.97
N PRO A 173 -31.05 -20.99 -3.51
CA PRO A 173 -29.78 -20.73 -4.21
C PRO A 173 -29.89 -19.70 -5.32
N GLY A 174 -29.02 -18.68 -5.28
CA GLY A 174 -28.98 -17.58 -6.28
C GLY A 174 -30.15 -16.59 -6.24
N ARG A 175 -31.05 -16.71 -5.24
CA ARG A 175 -32.27 -15.88 -5.13
C ARG A 175 -32.38 -15.16 -3.79
N GLY A 176 -32.25 -15.88 -2.68
CA GLY A 176 -32.36 -15.29 -1.33
C GLY A 176 -32.63 -16.33 -0.24
N THR A 177 -33.38 -15.91 0.77
CA THR A 177 -33.75 -16.73 1.95
C THR A 177 -35.23 -16.59 2.20
N GLU A 178 -35.87 -17.71 2.50
CA GLU A 178 -37.24 -17.79 3.03
C GLU A 178 -37.17 -18.21 4.49
N GLY A 179 -38.06 -17.66 5.30
CA GLY A 179 -38.12 -18.06 6.68
C GLY A 179 -39.37 -17.60 7.39
N ARG A 180 -39.58 -18.15 8.60
CA ARG A 180 -40.66 -17.77 9.47
C ARG A 180 -40.12 -17.19 10.76
N ALA A 181 -40.55 -15.98 11.07
CA ALA A 181 -40.17 -15.29 12.30
C ALA A 181 -41.36 -14.54 12.87
N GLN A 182 -41.59 -14.68 14.16
CA GLN A 182 -42.72 -14.04 14.88
C GLN A 182 -44.09 -14.31 14.24
N GLY A 183 -44.28 -15.55 13.72
CA GLY A 183 -45.51 -15.95 13.05
C GLY A 183 -45.67 -15.47 11.62
N ALA A 184 -44.79 -14.58 11.09
CA ALA A 184 -44.82 -14.09 9.72
C ALA A 184 -43.94 -14.94 8.79
N GLU A 185 -44.40 -15.22 7.58
CA GLU A 185 -43.62 -15.87 6.52
C GLU A 185 -42.94 -14.80 5.67
N LEU A 186 -41.63 -14.78 5.72
CA LEU A 186 -40.77 -13.71 5.13
C LEU A 186 -39.91 -14.28 4.03
N LEU A 187 -39.79 -13.52 2.95
CA LEU A 187 -38.93 -13.77 1.81
C LEU A 187 -37.97 -12.58 1.63
N ILE A 188 -36.67 -12.85 1.69
CA ILE A 188 -35.63 -11.82 1.58
C ILE A 188 -34.73 -12.19 0.42
N GLY A 189 -34.64 -11.34 -0.60
CA GLY A 189 -33.82 -11.67 -1.76
C GLY A 189 -33.74 -10.60 -2.82
N SER A 190 -33.17 -10.97 -3.96
CA SER A 190 -32.94 -10.04 -5.07
C SER A 190 -34.24 -9.48 -5.66
N LEU A 191 -34.21 -8.25 -6.17
CA LEU A 191 -35.36 -7.64 -6.87
C LEU A 191 -35.84 -8.50 -8.04
N ARG A 192 -34.92 -9.20 -8.72
CA ARG A 192 -35.26 -10.13 -9.79
C ARG A 192 -36.16 -11.26 -9.28
N TRP A 193 -35.76 -11.86 -8.17
CA TRP A 193 -36.56 -12.96 -7.56
C TRP A 193 -37.94 -12.49 -7.11
N MET A 194 -38.03 -11.27 -6.54
CA MET A 194 -39.32 -10.71 -6.14
C MET A 194 -40.25 -10.47 -7.33
N ARG A 195 -39.70 -10.05 -8.49
CA ARG A 195 -40.48 -9.94 -9.75
C ARG A 195 -40.92 -11.29 -10.27
N GLU A 196 -40.06 -12.32 -10.22
CA GLU A 196 -40.42 -13.69 -10.60
C GLU A 196 -41.56 -14.26 -9.75
N LEU A 197 -41.61 -13.89 -8.47
CA LEU A 197 -42.69 -14.26 -7.54
C LEU A 197 -43.94 -13.42 -7.68
N GLY A 198 -43.93 -12.36 -8.50
CA GLY A 198 -45.06 -11.46 -8.68
C GLY A 198 -45.35 -10.60 -7.45
N VAL A 199 -44.35 -10.25 -6.64
CA VAL A 199 -44.55 -9.37 -5.48
C VAL A 199 -45.09 -8.01 -5.96
N PRO A 200 -46.27 -7.59 -5.52
CA PRO A 200 -46.86 -6.32 -5.93
C PRO A 200 -46.13 -5.14 -5.29
N GLY A 201 -46.21 -3.97 -5.94
CA GLY A 201 -45.66 -2.71 -5.40
C GLY A 201 -44.21 -2.44 -5.76
N LEU A 202 -43.43 -3.39 -6.31
CA LEU A 202 -42.01 -3.18 -6.67
C LEU A 202 -41.81 -2.05 -7.69
N ASP A 203 -42.80 -1.84 -8.59
CA ASP A 203 -42.71 -0.83 -9.63
C ASP A 203 -43.40 0.49 -9.22
N GLU A 204 -43.92 0.59 -8.02
CA GLU A 204 -44.41 1.85 -7.46
C GLU A 204 -43.27 2.87 -7.35
N ALA A 205 -43.56 4.12 -7.67
CA ALA A 205 -42.57 5.18 -7.80
C ALA A 205 -41.62 5.27 -6.59
N ARG A 206 -42.12 5.12 -5.36
CA ARG A 206 -41.33 5.16 -4.12
C ARG A 206 -40.25 4.07 -4.08
N TRP A 207 -40.64 2.83 -4.39
CA TRP A 207 -39.73 1.68 -4.29
C TRP A 207 -38.79 1.62 -5.50
N ALA A 208 -39.34 1.86 -6.71
CA ALA A 208 -38.57 1.84 -7.93
C ALA A 208 -37.49 2.94 -7.96
N GLN A 209 -37.84 4.18 -7.54
CA GLN A 209 -36.87 5.27 -7.44
C GLN A 209 -35.76 5.00 -6.40
N ALA A 210 -36.15 4.54 -5.20
CA ALA A 210 -35.18 4.20 -4.17
C ALA A 210 -34.21 3.11 -4.66
N ALA A 211 -34.76 2.03 -5.22
CA ALA A 211 -33.93 0.94 -5.74
C ALA A 211 -32.98 1.40 -6.86
N ALA A 212 -33.49 2.19 -7.83
CA ALA A 212 -32.67 2.71 -8.92
C ALA A 212 -31.57 3.67 -8.42
N GLN A 213 -31.90 4.57 -7.51
CA GLN A 213 -30.95 5.51 -6.90
C GLN A 213 -29.84 4.76 -6.15
N TRP A 214 -30.19 3.76 -5.36
CA TRP A 214 -29.22 2.96 -4.59
C TRP A 214 -28.32 2.12 -5.50
N GLN A 215 -28.89 1.50 -6.54
CA GLN A 215 -28.12 0.76 -7.54
C GLN A 215 -27.17 1.67 -8.35
N GLN A 216 -27.61 2.87 -8.71
CA GLN A 216 -26.73 3.88 -9.32
C GLN A 216 -25.61 4.32 -8.40
N GLY A 217 -25.87 4.36 -7.08
CA GLY A 217 -24.85 4.60 -6.05
C GLY A 217 -23.96 3.38 -5.75
N GLY A 218 -24.16 2.26 -6.45
CA GLY A 218 -23.34 1.05 -6.28
C GLY A 218 -23.81 0.07 -5.21
N ALA A 219 -24.98 0.29 -4.63
CA ALA A 219 -25.51 -0.64 -3.66
C ALA A 219 -26.10 -1.89 -4.32
N THR A 220 -25.91 -3.05 -3.69
CA THR A 220 -26.71 -4.26 -3.97
C THR A 220 -28.04 -4.12 -3.28
N VAL A 221 -29.14 -4.17 -4.03
CA VAL A 221 -30.49 -4.01 -3.47
C VAL A 221 -31.19 -5.36 -3.37
N SER A 222 -31.67 -5.65 -2.16
CA SER A 222 -32.57 -6.76 -1.86
C SER A 222 -33.92 -6.23 -1.37
N ALA A 223 -34.97 -7.04 -1.45
CA ALA A 223 -36.27 -6.71 -0.91
C ALA A 223 -36.73 -7.76 0.11
N LEU A 224 -37.54 -7.29 1.05
CA LEU A 224 -38.30 -8.10 1.99
C LEU A 224 -39.75 -8.15 1.52
N ALA A 225 -40.29 -9.34 1.30
CA ALA A 225 -41.70 -9.58 1.12
C ALA A 225 -42.25 -10.43 2.25
N GLU A 226 -43.48 -10.21 2.65
CA GLU A 226 -44.23 -11.01 3.61
C GLU A 226 -45.38 -11.72 2.91
N ARG A 227 -45.59 -12.99 3.22
CA ARG A 227 -46.73 -13.77 2.74
C ARG A 227 -47.87 -13.69 3.73
N GLY A 228 -48.91 -12.93 3.42
CA GLY A 228 -50.15 -12.82 4.16
C GLY A 228 -51.30 -13.64 3.55
N ALA A 229 -52.48 -13.52 4.13
CA ALA A 229 -53.70 -14.17 3.64
C ALA A 229 -54.05 -13.72 2.21
N ASP A 230 -53.79 -12.46 1.88
CA ASP A 230 -54.10 -11.83 0.57
C ASP A 230 -52.94 -11.97 -0.45
N GLY A 231 -51.91 -12.76 -0.13
CA GLY A 231 -50.76 -12.96 -1.00
C GLY A 231 -49.47 -12.30 -0.50
N LEU A 232 -48.54 -12.07 -1.43
CA LEU A 232 -47.23 -11.43 -1.11
C LEU A 232 -47.39 -9.91 -1.03
N GLN A 233 -46.75 -9.29 -0.05
CA GLN A 233 -46.69 -7.84 0.14
C GLN A 233 -45.24 -7.38 0.31
N LEU A 234 -44.85 -6.32 -0.38
CA LEU A 234 -43.53 -5.72 -0.20
C LEU A 234 -43.47 -4.95 1.12
N ARG A 235 -42.52 -5.29 1.99
CA ARG A 235 -42.38 -4.71 3.33
C ARG A 235 -41.18 -3.78 3.47
N ALA A 236 -40.08 -4.07 2.76
CA ALA A 236 -38.90 -3.25 2.82
C ALA A 236 -37.97 -3.44 1.61
N LEU A 237 -37.11 -2.44 1.37
CA LEU A 237 -35.89 -2.56 0.58
C LEU A 237 -34.68 -2.46 1.48
N LEU A 238 -33.66 -3.24 1.16
CA LEU A 238 -32.38 -3.29 1.83
C LEU A 238 -31.28 -2.96 0.83
N GLY A 239 -30.53 -1.89 1.07
CA GLY A 239 -29.39 -1.47 0.26
C GLY A 239 -28.09 -1.85 0.96
N PHE A 240 -27.27 -2.66 0.30
CA PHE A 240 -25.99 -3.11 0.82
C PHE A 240 -24.88 -2.44 0.02
N GLY A 241 -23.98 -1.80 0.73
CA GLY A 241 -22.80 -1.14 0.16
C GLY A 241 -21.54 -1.54 0.90
N ASP A 242 -20.41 -1.23 0.29
CA ASP A 242 -19.12 -1.30 0.96
C ASP A 242 -18.79 0.10 1.50
N GLU A 243 -18.27 0.19 2.71
CA GLU A 243 -17.94 1.46 3.34
C GLU A 243 -16.44 1.76 3.22
N PRO A 244 -16.05 3.02 2.99
CA PRO A 244 -14.66 3.42 3.06
C PRO A 244 -14.01 3.02 4.39
N LYS A 245 -12.77 2.59 4.36
CA LYS A 245 -11.99 2.43 5.59
C LYS A 245 -11.77 3.79 6.25
N ALA A 246 -11.74 3.80 7.58
CA ALA A 246 -11.32 4.98 8.31
C ALA A 246 -9.92 5.41 7.86
N GLY A 247 -9.76 6.68 7.52
CA GLY A 247 -8.49 7.22 7.04
C GLY A 247 -8.21 7.03 5.53
N ALA A 248 -9.11 6.41 4.76
CA ALA A 248 -8.87 6.20 3.32
C ALA A 248 -8.88 7.52 2.54
N ALA A 249 -9.86 8.39 2.80
CA ALA A 249 -9.94 9.71 2.17
C ALA A 249 -8.75 10.60 2.55
N GLU A 250 -8.35 10.58 3.84
CA GLU A 250 -7.19 11.31 4.34
C GLU A 250 -5.88 10.81 3.71
N ALA A 251 -5.73 9.49 3.55
CA ALA A 251 -4.56 8.91 2.90
C ALA A 251 -4.42 9.35 1.43
N LEU A 252 -5.53 9.34 0.68
CA LEU A 252 -5.56 9.82 -0.70
C LEU A 252 -5.27 11.33 -0.78
N ALA A 253 -5.83 12.13 0.12
CA ALA A 253 -5.58 13.57 0.20
C ALA A 253 -4.11 13.87 0.52
N GLU A 254 -3.50 13.12 1.45
CA GLU A 254 -2.09 13.26 1.80
C GLU A 254 -1.16 12.93 0.63
N LEU A 255 -1.43 11.85 -0.11
CA LEU A 255 -0.64 11.47 -1.29
C LEU A 255 -0.73 12.54 -2.38
N ARG A 256 -1.92 13.09 -2.65
CA ARG A 256 -2.12 14.18 -3.61
C ARG A 256 -1.44 15.47 -3.18
N ALA A 257 -1.47 15.80 -1.89
CA ALA A 257 -0.76 16.96 -1.35
C ALA A 257 0.76 16.86 -1.54
N ARG A 258 1.29 15.64 -1.68
CA ARG A 258 2.69 15.36 -2.01
C ARG A 258 2.97 15.38 -3.54
N GLY A 259 1.98 15.70 -4.36
CA GLY A 259 2.10 15.74 -5.83
C GLY A 259 1.99 14.37 -6.51
N LEU A 260 1.53 13.33 -5.80
CA LEU A 260 1.35 12.00 -6.36
C LEU A 260 -0.02 11.88 -7.03
N ARG A 261 -0.06 11.25 -8.21
CA ARG A 261 -1.31 10.85 -8.86
C ARG A 261 -1.90 9.65 -8.10
N THR A 262 -3.19 9.72 -7.78
CA THR A 262 -3.91 8.62 -7.13
C THR A 262 -5.00 8.10 -8.04
N VAL A 263 -5.10 6.78 -8.21
CA VAL A 263 -6.06 6.12 -9.09
C VAL A 263 -6.75 4.99 -8.35
N MET A 264 -8.08 4.94 -8.38
CA MET A 264 -8.85 3.82 -7.87
C MET A 264 -9.15 2.83 -9.00
N VAL A 265 -8.87 1.55 -8.78
CA VAL A 265 -9.17 0.44 -9.70
C VAL A 265 -10.31 -0.38 -9.11
N SER A 266 -11.37 -0.61 -9.86
CA SER A 266 -12.56 -1.32 -9.40
C SER A 266 -13.16 -2.22 -10.48
N GLY A 267 -13.66 -3.38 -10.08
CA GLY A 267 -14.49 -4.24 -10.94
C GLY A 267 -15.95 -3.81 -11.01
N ASP A 268 -16.37 -2.81 -10.25
CA ASP A 268 -17.74 -2.30 -10.27
C ASP A 268 -18.06 -1.57 -11.58
N ASN A 269 -19.34 -1.42 -11.85
CA ASN A 269 -19.78 -0.55 -12.94
C ASN A 269 -19.36 0.91 -12.73
N GLN A 270 -19.29 1.68 -13.81
CA GLN A 270 -18.78 3.06 -13.80
C GLN A 270 -19.51 3.95 -12.79
N GLY A 271 -20.84 3.81 -12.64
CA GLY A 271 -21.65 4.62 -11.72
C GLY A 271 -21.27 4.38 -10.26
N ALA A 272 -21.17 3.11 -9.88
CA ALA A 272 -20.81 2.69 -8.53
C ALA A 272 -19.36 3.10 -8.17
N ALA A 273 -18.43 2.88 -9.09
CA ALA A 273 -17.03 3.28 -8.92
C ALA A 273 -16.92 4.81 -8.76
N ASN A 274 -17.60 5.59 -9.60
CA ASN A 274 -17.61 7.05 -9.51
C ASN A 274 -18.23 7.56 -8.19
N ALA A 275 -19.30 6.93 -7.72
CA ALA A 275 -19.93 7.29 -6.45
C ALA A 275 -18.97 7.09 -5.27
N MET A 276 -18.28 5.95 -5.22
CA MET A 276 -17.27 5.66 -4.20
C MET A 276 -16.07 6.61 -4.31
N ALA A 277 -15.58 6.87 -5.52
CA ALA A 277 -14.47 7.78 -5.77
C ALA A 277 -14.74 9.19 -5.22
N ARG A 278 -15.93 9.74 -5.48
CA ARG A 278 -16.33 11.05 -4.95
C ARG A 278 -16.37 11.06 -3.42
N ARG A 279 -16.85 9.98 -2.79
CA ARG A 279 -16.82 9.84 -1.31
C ARG A 279 -15.40 9.83 -0.76
N LEU A 280 -14.46 9.30 -1.52
CA LEU A 280 -13.02 9.25 -1.19
C LEU A 280 -12.27 10.54 -1.60
N GLY A 281 -12.97 11.51 -2.21
CA GLY A 281 -12.40 12.75 -2.69
C GLY A 281 -11.63 12.62 -4.00
N LEU A 282 -11.79 11.53 -4.76
CA LEU A 282 -11.24 11.36 -6.10
C LEU A 282 -12.18 11.98 -7.15
N ASP A 283 -11.59 12.45 -8.25
CA ASP A 283 -12.31 13.07 -9.36
C ASP A 283 -12.35 12.12 -10.58
N PRO A 284 -13.52 11.49 -10.86
CA PRO A 284 -13.65 10.60 -12.01
C PRO A 284 -13.33 11.25 -13.35
N GLU A 285 -13.55 12.57 -13.48
CA GLU A 285 -13.35 13.29 -14.75
C GLU A 285 -11.87 13.54 -15.05
N LYS A 286 -11.02 13.46 -14.04
CA LYS A 286 -9.56 13.55 -14.18
C LYS A 286 -8.87 12.21 -14.44
N GLY A 287 -9.62 11.14 -14.70
CA GLY A 287 -9.06 9.81 -14.92
C GLY A 287 -8.50 9.16 -13.65
N GLU A 288 -9.02 9.55 -12.48
CA GLU A 288 -8.63 8.98 -11.18
C GLU A 288 -9.42 7.70 -10.84
N VAL A 289 -10.25 7.20 -11.79
CA VAL A 289 -11.08 6.00 -11.63
C VAL A 289 -10.97 5.10 -12.84
N LEU A 290 -10.61 3.85 -12.63
CA LEU A 290 -10.67 2.77 -13.61
C LEU A 290 -11.76 1.79 -13.14
N ALA A 291 -12.92 1.87 -13.77
CA ALA A 291 -14.08 1.02 -13.48
C ALA A 291 -14.16 -0.18 -14.43
N GLU A 292 -15.01 -1.16 -14.10
CA GLU A 292 -15.27 -2.35 -14.91
C GLU A 292 -14.03 -3.20 -15.23
N VAL A 293 -13.01 -3.11 -14.38
CA VAL A 293 -11.75 -3.83 -14.55
C VAL A 293 -11.90 -5.24 -14.02
N LEU A 294 -11.91 -6.23 -14.91
CA LEU A 294 -11.93 -7.64 -14.52
C LEU A 294 -10.64 -8.02 -13.77
N PRO A 295 -10.68 -9.01 -12.88
CA PRO A 295 -9.50 -9.46 -12.13
C PRO A 295 -8.31 -9.80 -13.02
N GLY A 296 -8.54 -10.45 -14.18
CA GLY A 296 -7.49 -10.78 -15.15
C GLY A 296 -6.88 -9.58 -15.86
N ASP A 297 -7.62 -8.47 -15.97
CA ASP A 297 -7.19 -7.27 -16.69
C ASP A 297 -6.51 -6.22 -15.80
N LYS A 298 -6.56 -6.38 -14.46
CA LYS A 298 -5.93 -5.43 -13.53
C LYS A 298 -4.45 -5.24 -13.82
N ALA A 299 -3.71 -6.32 -14.08
CA ALA A 299 -2.28 -6.24 -14.42
C ALA A 299 -2.02 -5.45 -15.70
N ALA A 300 -2.88 -5.62 -16.73
CA ALA A 300 -2.79 -4.87 -17.98
C ALA A 300 -3.08 -3.36 -17.77
N GLN A 301 -4.01 -3.02 -16.89
CA GLN A 301 -4.28 -1.61 -16.54
C GLN A 301 -3.10 -0.97 -15.80
N ILE A 302 -2.47 -1.68 -14.87
CA ILE A 302 -1.25 -1.18 -14.21
C ILE A 302 -0.12 -0.99 -15.23
N ALA A 303 0.07 -1.94 -16.17
CA ALA A 303 1.05 -1.78 -17.23
C ALA A 303 0.78 -0.57 -18.14
N ARG A 304 -0.50 -0.26 -18.42
CA ARG A 304 -0.89 0.96 -19.14
C ARG A 304 -0.57 2.22 -18.35
N LEU A 305 -0.88 2.27 -17.06
CA LEU A 305 -0.53 3.41 -16.19
C LEU A 305 0.99 3.64 -16.16
N ARG A 306 1.81 2.58 -16.20
CA ARG A 306 3.27 2.69 -16.27
C ARG A 306 3.77 3.27 -17.61
N ALA A 307 3.06 2.97 -18.70
CA ALA A 307 3.40 3.44 -20.05
C ALA A 307 2.77 4.79 -20.41
N ASP A 308 1.91 5.35 -19.57
CA ASP A 308 1.21 6.62 -19.82
C ASP A 308 2.18 7.80 -19.82
N GLY A 309 2.03 8.72 -20.79
CA GLY A 309 2.87 9.92 -20.92
C GLY A 309 4.26 9.72 -21.48
N GLU A 310 4.97 10.85 -21.74
CA GLU A 310 6.37 10.85 -22.19
C GLU A 310 7.30 10.47 -21.02
N GLY A 311 7.95 9.30 -21.11
CA GLY A 311 8.88 8.79 -20.10
C GLY A 311 8.31 7.79 -19.13
N GLY A 312 6.98 7.53 -19.18
CA GLY A 312 6.29 6.57 -18.31
C GLY A 312 6.18 7.02 -16.86
N HIS A 313 5.47 6.25 -16.07
CA HIS A 313 5.27 6.48 -14.63
C HIS A 313 5.89 5.36 -13.78
N ILE A 314 6.33 5.71 -12.60
CA ILE A 314 6.71 4.74 -11.56
C ILE A 314 5.47 4.48 -10.70
N VAL A 315 4.84 3.33 -10.90
CA VAL A 315 3.53 3.01 -10.36
C VAL A 315 3.63 2.09 -9.16
N ALA A 316 3.01 2.50 -8.04
CA ALA A 316 2.68 1.59 -6.96
C ALA A 316 1.26 1.02 -7.15
N MET A 317 1.07 -0.27 -6.88
CA MET A 317 -0.25 -0.89 -6.75
C MET A 317 -0.49 -1.31 -5.31
N VAL A 318 -1.62 -0.91 -4.75
CA VAL A 318 -2.06 -1.27 -3.40
C VAL A 318 -3.27 -2.19 -3.50
N GLY A 319 -3.22 -3.37 -2.88
CA GLY A 319 -4.28 -4.37 -2.94
C GLY A 319 -4.27 -5.33 -1.75
N ASP A 320 -5.32 -6.13 -1.57
CA ASP A 320 -5.45 -7.07 -0.45
C ASP A 320 -5.76 -8.52 -0.87
N GLY A 321 -6.26 -8.74 -2.07
CA GLY A 321 -6.80 -10.01 -2.53
C GLY A 321 -5.88 -10.85 -3.42
N VAL A 322 -6.25 -12.14 -3.57
CA VAL A 322 -5.64 -13.04 -4.56
C VAL A 322 -5.76 -12.47 -5.97
N ASN A 323 -6.89 -11.81 -6.25
CA ASN A 323 -7.17 -11.20 -7.55
C ASN A 323 -6.23 -10.03 -7.88
N ASP A 324 -5.59 -9.44 -6.89
CA ASP A 324 -4.66 -8.32 -7.06
C ASP A 324 -3.20 -8.77 -7.22
N ALA A 325 -2.88 -10.01 -6.89
CA ALA A 325 -1.51 -10.52 -6.95
C ALA A 325 -0.83 -10.30 -8.32
N PRO A 326 -1.50 -10.54 -9.47
CA PRO A 326 -0.92 -10.21 -10.78
C PRO A 326 -0.68 -8.71 -10.98
N ALA A 327 -1.57 -7.84 -10.47
CA ALA A 327 -1.42 -6.39 -10.56
C ALA A 327 -0.33 -5.87 -9.63
N LEU A 328 -0.22 -6.42 -8.40
CA LEU A 328 0.87 -6.13 -7.47
C LEU A 328 2.24 -6.48 -8.06
N ALA A 329 2.32 -7.63 -8.75
CA ALA A 329 3.55 -8.05 -9.43
C ALA A 329 3.87 -7.23 -10.69
N ALA A 330 2.85 -6.71 -11.40
CA ALA A 330 3.01 -5.89 -12.61
C ALA A 330 3.42 -4.44 -12.30
N ALA A 331 3.17 -3.94 -11.10
CA ALA A 331 3.57 -2.61 -10.66
C ALA A 331 5.10 -2.54 -10.42
N ASP A 332 5.66 -1.33 -10.42
CA ASP A 332 7.05 -1.13 -10.00
C ASP A 332 7.23 -1.42 -8.51
N VAL A 333 6.21 -1.11 -7.70
CA VAL A 333 6.13 -1.48 -6.30
C VAL A 333 4.73 -1.98 -5.96
N GLY A 334 4.60 -3.27 -5.68
CA GLY A 334 3.38 -3.83 -5.09
C GLY A 334 3.33 -3.59 -3.59
N MET A 335 2.18 -3.14 -3.06
CA MET A 335 1.92 -2.95 -1.63
C MET A 335 0.71 -3.78 -1.21
N ALA A 336 0.90 -4.78 -0.35
CA ALA A 336 -0.19 -5.62 0.14
C ALA A 336 -0.71 -5.12 1.49
N MET A 337 -2.03 -5.12 1.68
CA MET A 337 -2.66 -4.91 2.98
C MET A 337 -2.49 -6.14 3.85
N GLY A 338 -2.08 -5.99 5.12
CA GLY A 338 -1.76 -7.08 6.03
C GLY A 338 -2.96 -7.93 6.49
N ASN A 339 -4.18 -7.45 6.24
CA ASN A 339 -5.42 -8.23 6.37
C ASN A 339 -5.81 -8.96 5.06
N GLY A 340 -4.98 -8.84 4.03
CA GLY A 340 -5.14 -9.52 2.76
C GLY A 340 -4.67 -10.98 2.79
N THR A 341 -4.62 -11.59 1.62
CA THR A 341 -4.22 -12.99 1.46
C THR A 341 -2.69 -13.15 1.47
N ASP A 342 -2.21 -14.31 1.87
CA ASP A 342 -0.78 -14.67 1.81
C ASP A 342 -0.22 -14.53 0.38
N VAL A 343 -1.02 -14.84 -0.63
CA VAL A 343 -0.63 -14.71 -2.05
C VAL A 343 -0.33 -13.25 -2.41
N ALA A 344 -1.19 -12.31 -1.97
CA ALA A 344 -0.95 -10.88 -2.18
C ALA A 344 0.31 -10.40 -1.46
N MET A 345 0.52 -10.84 -0.21
CA MET A 345 1.72 -10.49 0.57
C MET A 345 3.01 -11.03 -0.05
N HIS A 346 2.97 -12.23 -0.65
CA HIS A 346 4.13 -12.79 -1.36
C HIS A 346 4.44 -12.07 -2.67
N ALA A 347 3.40 -11.60 -3.39
CA ALA A 347 3.56 -10.85 -4.65
C ALA A 347 4.04 -9.41 -4.43
N ALA A 348 3.81 -8.84 -3.26
CA ALA A 348 4.13 -7.46 -2.93
C ALA A 348 5.59 -7.28 -2.48
N GLY A 349 6.16 -6.13 -2.82
CA GLY A 349 7.44 -5.67 -2.28
C GLY A 349 7.31 -5.00 -0.90
N ILE A 350 6.12 -4.49 -0.57
CA ILE A 350 5.81 -3.86 0.73
C ILE A 350 4.55 -4.50 1.30
N THR A 351 4.54 -4.82 2.61
CA THR A 351 3.35 -5.26 3.32
C THR A 351 2.98 -4.28 4.42
N LEU A 352 1.73 -3.82 4.41
CA LEU A 352 1.14 -2.87 5.36
C LEU A 352 0.33 -3.64 6.41
N MET A 353 0.99 -4.06 7.51
CA MET A 353 0.49 -5.04 8.48
C MET A 353 -0.85 -4.71 9.14
N ARG A 354 -1.21 -3.44 9.25
CA ARG A 354 -2.47 -3.01 9.88
C ARG A 354 -3.63 -2.88 8.90
N GLY A 355 -3.41 -3.05 7.60
CA GLY A 355 -4.42 -2.84 6.58
C GLY A 355 -4.97 -1.40 6.53
N ASP A 356 -4.22 -0.43 7.02
CA ASP A 356 -4.56 0.99 7.07
C ASP A 356 -3.99 1.71 5.84
N PRO A 357 -4.82 2.34 4.98
CA PRO A 357 -4.34 3.06 3.80
C PRO A 357 -3.35 4.19 4.09
N ARG A 358 -3.38 4.79 5.28
CA ARG A 358 -2.43 5.84 5.69
C ARG A 358 -0.98 5.35 5.74
N LEU A 359 -0.76 4.06 5.91
CA LEU A 359 0.58 3.48 5.91
C LEU A 359 1.26 3.57 4.54
N VAL A 360 0.51 3.75 3.44
CA VAL A 360 1.09 3.97 2.10
C VAL A 360 1.93 5.23 2.08
N ALA A 361 1.37 6.36 2.52
CA ALA A 361 2.10 7.63 2.58
C ALA A 361 3.32 7.55 3.51
N GLN A 362 3.21 6.83 4.64
CA GLN A 362 4.32 6.60 5.57
C GLN A 362 5.41 5.73 4.95
N ALA A 363 5.05 4.67 4.21
CA ALA A 363 6.02 3.82 3.51
C ALA A 363 6.85 4.61 2.49
N LEU A 364 6.20 5.48 1.71
CA LEU A 364 6.87 6.35 0.76
C LEU A 364 7.80 7.37 1.45
N ASP A 365 7.36 7.96 2.57
CA ASP A 365 8.17 8.91 3.35
C ASP A 365 9.44 8.24 3.92
N ILE A 366 9.29 7.05 4.52
CA ILE A 366 10.44 6.29 5.04
C ILE A 366 11.41 5.94 3.91
N SER A 367 10.89 5.48 2.77
CA SER A 367 11.71 5.16 1.61
C SER A 367 12.47 6.39 1.11
N HIS A 368 11.79 7.53 0.97
CA HIS A 368 12.41 8.80 0.57
C HIS A 368 13.54 9.21 1.52
N ARG A 369 13.26 9.24 2.82
CA ARG A 369 14.25 9.60 3.86
C ARG A 369 15.44 8.65 3.86
N THR A 370 15.20 7.36 3.68
CA THR A 370 16.26 6.35 3.65
C THR A 370 17.18 6.56 2.46
N VAL A 371 16.63 6.76 1.26
CA VAL A 371 17.42 7.04 0.05
C VAL A 371 18.19 8.35 0.18
N MET A 372 17.59 9.38 0.76
CA MET A 372 18.31 10.65 1.02
C MET A 372 19.49 10.45 1.99
N LYS A 373 19.34 9.61 3.01
CA LYS A 373 20.45 9.27 3.91
C LYS A 373 21.55 8.47 3.21
N ILE A 374 21.19 7.54 2.32
CA ILE A 374 22.16 6.83 1.50
C ILE A 374 22.98 7.85 0.67
N ARG A 375 22.31 8.78 -0.04
CA ARG A 375 22.99 9.80 -0.85
C ARG A 375 23.90 10.69 0.00
N GLN A 376 23.45 11.12 1.17
CA GLN A 376 24.27 11.91 2.10
C GLN A 376 25.48 11.12 2.58
N ASN A 377 25.31 9.85 2.93
CA ASN A 377 26.41 8.99 3.37
C ASN A 377 27.43 8.77 2.26
N LEU A 378 26.98 8.54 1.03
CA LEU A 378 27.85 8.42 -0.15
C LEU A 378 28.63 9.71 -0.38
N PHE A 379 27.97 10.87 -0.31
CA PHE A 379 28.62 12.17 -0.46
C PHE A 379 29.76 12.34 0.57
N TRP A 380 29.49 12.11 1.85
CA TRP A 380 30.53 12.24 2.89
C TRP A 380 31.65 11.23 2.73
N ALA A 381 31.35 9.97 2.38
CA ALA A 381 32.35 8.96 2.13
C ALA A 381 33.31 9.36 1.00
N PHE A 382 32.79 9.94 -0.09
CA PHE A 382 33.63 10.44 -1.20
C PHE A 382 34.37 11.74 -0.86
N ALA A 383 33.73 12.67 -0.15
CA ALA A 383 34.31 13.96 0.18
C ALA A 383 35.63 13.82 0.96
N PHE A 384 35.64 12.90 1.93
CA PHE A 384 36.87 12.61 2.69
C PHE A 384 38.00 12.09 1.80
N ASN A 385 37.71 11.23 0.82
CA ASN A 385 38.71 10.67 -0.08
C ASN A 385 39.19 11.73 -1.09
N VAL A 386 38.27 12.46 -1.73
CA VAL A 386 38.62 13.50 -2.73
C VAL A 386 39.46 14.62 -2.13
N ALA A 387 39.17 15.04 -0.90
CA ALA A 387 39.96 16.05 -0.20
C ALA A 387 41.30 15.49 0.33
N GLY A 388 41.29 14.26 0.81
CA GLY A 388 42.46 13.66 1.47
C GLY A 388 43.55 13.18 0.51
N ILE A 389 43.19 12.67 -0.69
CA ILE A 389 44.15 12.13 -1.64
C ILE A 389 45.21 13.21 -2.10
N PRO A 390 44.82 14.41 -2.54
CA PRO A 390 45.76 15.46 -2.88
C PRO A 390 46.65 15.85 -1.69
N LEU A 391 46.07 15.97 -0.49
CA LEU A 391 46.85 16.33 0.71
C LEU A 391 47.89 15.29 1.04
N ALA A 392 47.56 13.99 0.91
CA ALA A 392 48.45 12.88 1.13
C ALA A 392 49.57 12.86 0.06
N ALA A 393 49.22 13.04 -1.21
CA ALA A 393 50.17 13.08 -2.34
C ALA A 393 51.17 14.21 -2.22
N LEU A 394 50.77 15.38 -1.70
CA LEU A 394 51.61 16.55 -1.46
C LEU A 394 52.42 16.48 -0.13
N GLY A 395 52.28 15.41 0.63
CA GLY A 395 53.03 15.23 1.88
C GLY A 395 52.45 15.90 3.12
N TYR A 396 51.24 16.51 3.02
CA TYR A 396 50.56 17.17 4.15
C TYR A 396 49.85 16.21 5.09
N LEU A 397 49.72 14.93 4.71
CA LEU A 397 48.98 13.94 5.47
C LEU A 397 49.85 12.70 5.76
N SER A 398 50.10 12.41 7.04
CA SER A 398 50.78 11.18 7.40
C SER A 398 49.80 9.99 7.32
N PRO A 399 50.28 8.74 7.15
CA PRO A 399 49.42 7.55 7.14
C PRO A 399 48.56 7.40 8.42
N VAL A 400 49.08 7.83 9.58
CA VAL A 400 48.33 7.80 10.85
C VAL A 400 47.15 8.76 10.85
N VAL A 401 47.37 10.00 10.38
CA VAL A 401 46.30 11.02 10.25
C VAL A 401 45.29 10.59 9.19
N ALA A 402 45.77 10.01 8.08
CA ALA A 402 44.87 9.45 7.03
C ALA A 402 43.98 8.34 7.62
N GLY A 403 44.54 7.43 8.40
CA GLY A 403 43.77 6.37 9.09
C GLY A 403 42.73 6.92 10.07
N ALA A 404 43.10 7.96 10.86
CA ALA A 404 42.19 8.61 11.79
C ALA A 404 41.03 9.31 11.04
N ALA A 405 41.31 9.99 9.91
CA ALA A 405 40.28 10.63 9.05
C ALA A 405 39.31 9.57 8.48
N MET A 406 39.79 8.41 8.05
CA MET A 406 38.96 7.31 7.56
C MET A 406 38.07 6.70 8.65
N ALA A 407 38.60 6.54 9.88
CA ALA A 407 37.80 6.11 11.02
C ALA A 407 36.67 7.10 11.33
N LEU A 408 36.98 8.41 11.31
CA LEU A 408 36.00 9.48 11.50
C LEU A 408 34.92 9.47 10.41
N SER A 409 35.32 9.25 9.14
CA SER A 409 34.39 9.11 8.02
C SER A 409 33.39 7.96 8.27
N SER A 410 33.86 6.79 8.69
CA SER A 410 33.03 5.62 9.00
C SER A 410 32.04 5.90 10.16
N VAL A 411 32.50 6.57 11.23
CA VAL A 411 31.65 6.97 12.36
C VAL A 411 30.60 7.97 11.91
N THR A 412 30.97 8.94 11.06
CA THR A 412 30.03 9.94 10.51
C THR A 412 28.92 9.27 9.69
N VAL A 413 29.25 8.34 8.81
CA VAL A 413 28.29 7.57 7.99
C VAL A 413 27.34 6.77 8.87
N MET A 414 27.86 6.02 9.85
CA MET A 414 27.01 5.26 10.79
C MET A 414 26.12 6.17 11.64
N GLY A 415 26.68 7.24 12.18
CA GLY A 415 25.93 8.23 12.97
C GLY A 415 24.80 8.85 12.18
N ASN A 416 25.06 9.24 10.92
CA ASN A 416 24.04 9.81 10.03
C ASN A 416 22.93 8.81 9.70
N ALA A 417 23.23 7.54 9.47
CA ALA A 417 22.23 6.50 9.26
C ALA A 417 21.34 6.29 10.52
N LEU A 418 21.93 6.32 11.71
CA LEU A 418 21.19 6.16 12.97
C LEU A 418 20.22 7.32 13.28
N LEU A 419 20.44 8.52 12.69
CA LEU A 419 19.49 9.64 12.81
C LEU A 419 18.11 9.33 12.22
N LEU A 420 17.98 8.34 11.29
CA LEU A 420 16.69 7.85 10.82
C LEU A 420 15.83 7.32 11.96
N LYS A 421 16.43 6.64 12.94
CA LYS A 421 15.71 6.08 14.11
C LYS A 421 15.15 7.18 15.01
N ARG A 422 15.85 8.31 15.18
CA ARG A 422 15.40 9.43 16.00
C ARG A 422 14.23 10.20 15.39
N ALA A 423 14.28 10.44 14.09
CA ALA A 423 13.22 11.15 13.36
C ALA A 423 11.87 10.39 13.32
N ALA A 424 11.88 9.07 13.55
CA ALA A 424 10.67 8.25 13.64
C ALA A 424 10.04 8.20 15.05
N SER A 425 10.79 8.60 16.09
CA SER A 425 10.35 8.58 17.50
C SER A 425 9.59 9.85 17.91
N THR A 426 9.58 10.87 17.06
CA THR A 426 9.02 12.20 17.36
C THR A 426 7.64 12.44 16.71
N ARG A 427 7.04 11.45 16.11
CA ARG A 427 5.66 11.43 15.58
C ARG A 427 4.94 10.17 16.08
#